data_288e7d75caf2ee344456fd7d123e60a8
#
_entry.id   288e7d75caf2ee344456fd7d123e60a8
#
_cell.length_a   1.000
_cell.length_b   1.000
_cell.length_c   1.000
_cell.angle_alpha   90.00
_cell.angle_beta   90.00
_cell.angle_gamma   90.00
#
_symmetry.space_group_name_H-M   'P 1'
#
loop_
_entity.id
_entity.type
_entity.pdbx_description
1 polymer ?
#
loop_
_entity_poly.entity_id
_entity_poly.type
_entity_poly.pdbx_seq_one_letter_code
_entity_poly.pdbx_strand_id
1 'polypeptide(L)'
;KYFYKPFFKRLTVLFFSNKFIFSFYKNLILSKLKLNSEISGIVDRLKPDLIIYTTHCFEPEAFMIPKIAKNVGAKTFFLVDNWDNISCKTVFFNKPDFLGVWGQQSKNHAVKIQNIDKKNIFLTGSPKFDNYVFLRKKKLKNIFKHKYVLFFGIVELYNDIEVLRQLDEEINNNKSIYKNFKIVFRPHPSRPNIFLHSKKIKSFQNVI
;
A
#
# COMPACT_ATOMS: atom_id res chain seq x y z
N LYS A 1 10.82 23.21 -15.04
CA LYS A 1 9.95 22.10 -15.58
C LYS A 1 8.78 21.69 -14.65
N TYR A 2 8.67 22.20 -13.42
CA TYR A 2 7.63 21.79 -12.44
C TYR A 2 6.39 22.72 -12.37
N PHE A 3 6.44 23.91 -12.96
CA PHE A 3 5.35 24.92 -12.84
C PHE A 3 4.12 24.66 -13.72
N TYR A 4 4.23 23.89 -14.82
CA TYR A 4 3.10 23.58 -15.70
C TYR A 4 2.21 22.42 -15.22
N LYS A 5 2.73 21.56 -14.32
CA LYS A 5 1.97 20.40 -13.83
C LYS A 5 0.71 20.71 -13.02
N PRO A 6 0.64 21.75 -12.15
CA PRO A 6 -0.57 21.99 -11.37
C PRO A 6 -1.74 22.51 -12.19
N PHE A 7 -1.50 23.29 -13.25
CA PHE A 7 -2.57 23.85 -14.07
C PHE A 7 -3.27 22.76 -14.89
N PHE A 8 -2.53 21.95 -15.64
CA PHE A 8 -3.07 20.82 -16.39
C PHE A 8 -3.75 19.79 -15.49
N LYS A 9 -3.20 19.56 -14.31
CA LYS A 9 -3.81 18.66 -13.32
C LYS A 9 -5.15 19.20 -12.82
N ARG A 10 -5.29 20.50 -12.60
CA ARG A 10 -6.55 21.15 -12.24
C ARG A 10 -7.58 21.06 -13.36
N LEU A 11 -7.18 21.34 -14.60
CA LEU A 11 -8.07 21.18 -15.76
C LEU A 11 -8.55 19.74 -15.93
N THR A 12 -7.66 18.77 -15.78
CA THR A 12 -8.02 17.35 -15.85
C THR A 12 -9.02 16.99 -14.74
N VAL A 13 -8.80 17.46 -13.52
CA VAL A 13 -9.73 17.23 -12.41
C VAL A 13 -11.09 17.87 -12.69
N LEU A 14 -11.14 19.12 -13.16
CA LEU A 14 -12.37 19.81 -13.51
C LEU A 14 -13.13 19.09 -14.62
N PHE A 15 -12.42 18.64 -15.67
CA PHE A 15 -13.01 17.91 -16.79
C PHE A 15 -13.61 16.58 -16.33
N PHE A 16 -12.86 15.77 -15.58
CA PHE A 16 -13.32 14.47 -15.12
C PHE A 16 -14.22 14.51 -13.86
N SER A 17 -14.40 15.67 -13.23
CA SER A 17 -15.40 15.85 -12.18
C SER A 17 -16.85 15.80 -12.73
N ASN A 18 -17.03 16.04 -14.03
CA ASN A 18 -18.31 15.86 -14.69
C ASN A 18 -18.64 14.37 -14.83
N LYS A 19 -19.75 13.94 -14.21
CA LYS A 19 -20.17 12.52 -14.16
C LYS A 19 -20.39 11.90 -15.55
N PHE A 20 -20.90 12.66 -16.51
CA PHE A 20 -21.14 12.18 -17.88
C PHE A 20 -19.82 11.95 -18.62
N ILE A 21 -18.89 12.91 -18.54
CA ILE A 21 -17.57 12.81 -19.16
C ILE A 21 -16.80 11.64 -18.55
N PHE A 22 -16.79 11.54 -17.24
CA PHE A 22 -16.12 10.44 -16.54
C PHE A 22 -16.73 9.09 -16.92
N SER A 23 -18.06 8.97 -16.96
CA SER A 23 -18.75 7.73 -17.33
C SER A 23 -18.47 7.32 -18.76
N PHE A 24 -18.47 8.26 -19.69
CA PHE A 24 -18.13 8.01 -21.10
C PHE A 24 -16.69 7.51 -21.22
N TYR A 25 -15.73 8.21 -20.61
CA TYR A 25 -14.31 7.83 -20.65
C TYR A 25 -14.08 6.47 -19.98
N LYS A 26 -14.70 6.23 -18.84
CA LYS A 26 -14.67 4.93 -18.16
C LYS A 26 -15.15 3.80 -19.08
N ASN A 27 -16.31 3.99 -19.74
CA ASN A 27 -16.86 2.97 -20.63
C ASN A 27 -15.96 2.72 -21.84
N LEU A 28 -15.34 3.78 -22.38
CA LEU A 28 -14.36 3.67 -23.47
C LEU A 28 -13.14 2.84 -23.05
N ILE A 29 -12.59 3.08 -21.86
CA ILE A 29 -11.47 2.27 -21.33
C ILE A 29 -11.90 0.82 -21.16
N LEU A 30 -13.05 0.58 -20.54
CA LEU A 30 -13.56 -0.78 -20.28
C LEU A 30 -13.87 -1.55 -21.56
N SER A 31 -14.33 -0.87 -22.62
CA SER A 31 -14.58 -1.52 -23.92
C SER A 31 -13.29 -1.98 -24.60
N LYS A 32 -12.20 -1.21 -24.43
CA LYS A 32 -10.86 -1.52 -24.98
C LYS A 32 -9.99 -2.36 -24.07
N LEU A 33 -10.48 -2.73 -22.88
CA LEU A 33 -9.73 -3.52 -21.92
C LEU A 33 -9.48 -4.93 -22.47
N LYS A 34 -8.23 -5.23 -22.79
CA LYS A 34 -7.79 -6.58 -23.17
C LYS A 34 -7.79 -7.46 -21.93
N LEU A 35 -8.50 -8.57 -21.98
CA LEU A 35 -8.49 -9.55 -20.90
C LEU A 35 -7.22 -10.40 -21.00
N ASN A 36 -6.68 -10.78 -19.84
CA ASN A 36 -5.59 -11.72 -19.77
C ASN A 36 -6.12 -13.10 -20.20
N SER A 37 -5.56 -13.65 -21.28
CA SER A 37 -6.02 -14.93 -21.88
C SER A 37 -5.78 -16.12 -20.97
N GLU A 38 -4.71 -16.11 -20.18
CA GLU A 38 -4.39 -17.18 -19.23
C GLU A 38 -5.41 -17.21 -18.10
N ILE A 39 -5.67 -16.06 -17.45
CA ILE A 39 -6.67 -15.94 -16.38
C ILE A 39 -8.06 -16.29 -16.93
N SER A 40 -8.42 -15.78 -18.10
CA SER A 40 -9.71 -16.09 -18.73
C SER A 40 -9.84 -17.58 -19.00
N GLY A 41 -8.81 -18.23 -19.57
CA GLY A 41 -8.82 -19.66 -19.86
C GLY A 41 -8.93 -20.52 -18.60
N ILE A 42 -8.30 -20.12 -17.49
CA ILE A 42 -8.45 -20.82 -16.20
C ILE A 42 -9.88 -20.69 -15.69
N VAL A 43 -10.44 -19.48 -15.69
CA VAL A 43 -11.79 -19.21 -15.19
C VAL A 43 -12.84 -19.89 -16.05
N ASP A 44 -12.70 -19.87 -17.39
CA ASP A 44 -13.60 -20.55 -18.33
C ASP A 44 -13.62 -22.06 -18.12
N ARG A 45 -12.46 -22.66 -17.80
CA ARG A 45 -12.33 -24.09 -17.54
C ARG A 45 -12.92 -24.49 -16.19
N LEU A 46 -12.65 -23.69 -15.14
CA LEU A 46 -13.06 -24.00 -13.77
C LEU A 46 -14.51 -23.63 -13.47
N LYS A 47 -15.05 -22.62 -14.18
CA LYS A 47 -16.40 -22.07 -13.98
C LYS A 47 -16.75 -21.87 -12.50
N PRO A 48 -15.96 -21.10 -11.75
CA PRO A 48 -16.18 -20.91 -10.32
C PRO A 48 -17.46 -20.10 -10.07
N ASP A 49 -18.12 -20.32 -8.93
CA ASP A 49 -19.23 -19.49 -8.47
C ASP A 49 -18.73 -18.16 -7.88
N LEU A 50 -17.53 -18.18 -7.30
CA LEU A 50 -16.92 -17.01 -6.64
C LEU A 50 -15.43 -16.95 -6.93
N ILE A 51 -14.96 -15.75 -7.32
CA ILE A 51 -13.55 -15.42 -7.45
C ILE A 51 -13.13 -14.51 -6.30
N ILE A 52 -12.24 -15.00 -5.44
CA ILE A 52 -11.63 -14.20 -4.37
C ILE A 52 -10.31 -13.64 -4.88
N TYR A 53 -10.14 -12.32 -4.78
CA TYR A 53 -8.95 -11.63 -5.27
C TYR A 53 -8.42 -10.64 -4.26
N THR A 54 -7.15 -10.80 -3.86
CA THR A 54 -6.45 -9.82 -3.04
C THR A 54 -5.90 -8.72 -3.93
N THR A 55 -6.13 -7.45 -3.58
CA THR A 55 -5.88 -6.34 -4.50
C THR A 55 -5.29 -5.11 -3.81
N HIS A 56 -4.32 -4.49 -4.49
CA HIS A 56 -3.90 -3.11 -4.23
C HIS A 56 -4.85 -2.09 -4.86
N CYS A 57 -5.84 -2.54 -5.62
CA CYS A 57 -6.87 -1.78 -6.31
C CYS A 57 -6.43 -1.00 -7.57
N PHE A 58 -5.15 -1.01 -7.94
CA PHE A 58 -4.63 -0.26 -9.10
C PHE A 58 -3.92 -1.13 -10.15
N GLU A 59 -3.74 -2.42 -9.89
CA GLU A 59 -3.21 -3.39 -10.84
C GLU A 59 -4.22 -3.66 -11.98
N PRO A 60 -3.75 -4.00 -13.19
CA PRO A 60 -4.61 -4.28 -14.34
C PRO A 60 -5.64 -5.37 -14.06
N GLU A 61 -5.29 -6.39 -13.28
CA GLU A 61 -6.14 -7.52 -12.91
C GLU A 61 -7.38 -7.07 -12.14
N ALA A 62 -7.27 -6.05 -11.27
CA ALA A 62 -8.40 -5.50 -10.54
C ALA A 62 -9.49 -4.94 -11.45
N PHE A 63 -9.14 -4.53 -12.68
CA PHE A 63 -10.09 -4.07 -13.68
C PHE A 63 -10.62 -5.20 -14.56
N MET A 64 -9.82 -6.25 -14.77
CA MET A 64 -10.16 -7.38 -15.67
C MET A 64 -11.01 -8.44 -14.98
N ILE A 65 -10.69 -8.79 -13.74
CA ILE A 65 -11.33 -9.91 -13.01
C ILE A 65 -12.85 -9.77 -12.93
N PRO A 66 -13.46 -8.60 -12.62
CA PRO A 66 -14.91 -8.49 -12.60
C PRO A 66 -15.55 -8.72 -13.99
N LYS A 67 -14.82 -8.38 -15.08
CA LYS A 67 -15.28 -8.63 -16.44
C LYS A 67 -15.17 -10.11 -16.81
N ILE A 68 -14.06 -10.75 -16.45
CA ILE A 68 -13.85 -12.19 -16.66
C ILE A 68 -14.89 -12.99 -15.88
N ALA A 69 -15.10 -12.67 -14.60
CA ALA A 69 -16.09 -13.32 -13.74
C ALA A 69 -17.49 -13.25 -14.34
N LYS A 70 -17.88 -12.07 -14.84
CA LYS A 70 -19.18 -11.86 -15.47
C LYS A 70 -19.42 -12.76 -16.68
N ASN A 71 -18.38 -13.08 -17.47
CA ASN A 71 -18.49 -13.92 -18.65
C ASN A 71 -18.91 -15.35 -18.31
N VAL A 72 -18.57 -15.86 -17.12
CA VAL A 72 -18.90 -17.20 -16.64
C VAL A 72 -20.01 -17.21 -15.58
N GLY A 73 -20.59 -16.06 -15.26
CA GLY A 73 -21.63 -15.94 -14.24
C GLY A 73 -21.12 -15.93 -12.79
N ALA A 74 -19.79 -15.88 -12.59
CA ALA A 74 -19.17 -15.88 -11.27
C ALA A 74 -19.36 -14.56 -10.54
N LYS A 75 -19.38 -14.59 -9.21
CA LYS A 75 -19.28 -13.43 -8.34
C LYS A 75 -17.83 -13.10 -8.02
N THR A 76 -17.58 -11.87 -7.63
CA THR A 76 -16.24 -11.40 -7.23
C THR A 76 -16.22 -10.90 -5.81
N PHE A 77 -15.24 -11.32 -5.02
CA PHE A 77 -14.96 -10.82 -3.69
C PHE A 77 -13.53 -10.28 -3.64
N PHE A 78 -13.38 -8.96 -3.56
CA PHE A 78 -12.06 -8.34 -3.47
C PHE A 78 -11.68 -8.10 -2.02
N LEU A 79 -10.45 -8.49 -1.66
CA LEU A 79 -9.84 -8.22 -0.37
C LEU A 79 -8.81 -7.10 -0.53
N VAL A 80 -9.05 -5.96 0.09
CA VAL A 80 -8.16 -4.80 -0.02
C VAL A 80 -6.89 -5.02 0.80
N ASP A 81 -5.74 -4.95 0.14
CA ASP A 81 -4.44 -5.22 0.76
C ASP A 81 -3.99 -4.12 1.72
N ASN A 82 -4.39 -2.87 1.51
CA ASN A 82 -3.97 -1.76 2.36
C ASN A 82 -5.11 -0.80 2.68
N TRP A 83 -5.08 -0.19 3.86
CA TRP A 83 -6.13 0.69 4.38
C TRP A 83 -6.40 1.94 3.52
N ASP A 84 -5.38 2.42 2.79
CA ASP A 84 -5.43 3.65 1.99
C ASP A 84 -5.72 3.41 0.50
N ASN A 85 -5.71 2.16 0.03
CA ASN A 85 -5.80 1.86 -1.40
C ASN A 85 -7.07 2.43 -2.04
N ILE A 86 -8.21 2.28 -1.39
CA ILE A 86 -9.51 2.74 -1.91
C ILE A 86 -9.78 4.23 -1.70
N SER A 87 -8.94 4.94 -0.93
CA SER A 87 -9.12 6.38 -0.67
C SER A 87 -8.23 7.27 -1.51
N CYS A 88 -7.00 6.84 -1.84
CA CYS A 88 -6.02 7.69 -2.51
C CYS A 88 -5.27 7.05 -3.68
N LYS A 89 -5.40 5.73 -3.89
CA LYS A 89 -4.63 5.01 -4.92
C LYS A 89 -5.39 4.83 -6.23
N THR A 90 -6.70 4.60 -6.18
CA THR A 90 -7.48 4.24 -7.37
C THR A 90 -8.96 4.56 -7.28
N VAL A 91 -9.60 4.45 -8.44
CA VAL A 91 -11.06 4.37 -8.57
C VAL A 91 -11.40 3.06 -9.27
N PHE A 92 -12.30 2.25 -8.72
CA PHE A 92 -12.76 1.04 -9.37
C PHE A 92 -13.62 1.37 -10.61
N PHE A 93 -13.07 1.16 -11.78
CA PHE A 93 -13.83 1.26 -13.03
C PHE A 93 -14.81 0.09 -13.15
N ASN A 94 -14.35 -1.12 -12.87
CA ASN A 94 -15.18 -2.29 -12.65
C ASN A 94 -15.22 -2.56 -11.15
N LYS A 95 -16.42 -2.48 -10.57
CA LYS A 95 -16.61 -2.75 -9.15
C LYS A 95 -16.73 -4.26 -8.93
N PRO A 96 -16.12 -4.79 -7.87
CA PRO A 96 -16.40 -6.15 -7.46
C PRO A 96 -17.85 -6.27 -6.92
N ASP A 97 -18.40 -7.49 -6.93
CA ASP A 97 -19.71 -7.76 -6.29
C ASP A 97 -19.63 -7.54 -4.78
N PHE A 98 -18.52 -7.97 -4.16
CA PHE A 98 -18.28 -7.86 -2.72
C PHE A 98 -16.89 -7.29 -2.46
N LEU A 99 -16.75 -6.54 -1.37
CA LEU A 99 -15.50 -5.91 -0.96
C LEU A 99 -15.20 -6.18 0.52
N GLY A 100 -14.06 -6.81 0.79
CA GLY A 100 -13.49 -6.94 2.12
C GLY A 100 -12.53 -5.79 2.42
N VAL A 101 -12.71 -5.11 3.54
CA VAL A 101 -11.92 -3.95 3.95
C VAL A 101 -11.44 -4.09 5.39
N TRP A 102 -10.37 -3.36 5.75
CA TRP A 102 -9.73 -3.49 7.05
C TRP A 102 -10.60 -3.06 8.23
N GLY A 103 -11.38 -2.01 8.07
CA GLY A 103 -12.17 -1.47 9.16
C GLY A 103 -13.20 -0.44 8.74
N GLN A 104 -13.83 0.20 9.71
CA GLN A 104 -14.95 1.12 9.49
C GLN A 104 -14.55 2.33 8.64
N GLN A 105 -13.34 2.86 8.82
CA GLN A 105 -12.83 3.97 7.99
C GLN A 105 -12.80 3.57 6.50
N SER A 106 -12.19 2.42 6.19
CA SER A 106 -12.12 1.91 4.83
C SER A 106 -13.51 1.59 4.26
N LYS A 107 -14.44 1.10 5.08
CA LYS A 107 -15.85 0.93 4.69
C LYS A 107 -16.51 2.25 4.31
N ASN A 108 -16.29 3.30 5.08
CA ASN A 108 -16.82 4.63 4.78
C ASN A 108 -16.21 5.19 3.48
N HIS A 109 -14.91 4.97 3.23
CA HIS A 109 -14.28 5.35 1.97
C HIS A 109 -14.84 4.56 0.78
N ALA A 110 -15.05 3.26 0.93
CA ALA A 110 -15.66 2.44 -0.12
C ALA A 110 -17.04 2.95 -0.52
N VAL A 111 -17.87 3.34 0.45
CA VAL A 111 -19.19 3.94 0.17
C VAL A 111 -19.05 5.32 -0.47
N LYS A 112 -18.31 6.24 0.16
CA LYS A 112 -18.30 7.66 -0.21
C LYS A 112 -17.47 7.93 -1.48
N ILE A 113 -16.34 7.25 -1.65
CA ILE A 113 -15.37 7.51 -2.72
C ILE A 113 -15.59 6.56 -3.88
N GLN A 114 -15.74 5.25 -3.59
CA GLN A 114 -15.88 4.23 -4.63
C GLN A 114 -17.34 3.98 -5.02
N ASN A 115 -18.30 4.59 -4.29
CA ASN A 115 -19.72 4.39 -4.52
C ASN A 115 -20.11 2.90 -4.59
N ILE A 116 -19.61 2.10 -3.63
CA ILE A 116 -19.98 0.70 -3.44
C ILE A 116 -21.10 0.63 -2.41
N ASP A 117 -22.11 -0.21 -2.68
CA ASP A 117 -23.24 -0.38 -1.77
C ASP A 117 -22.74 -0.93 -0.42
N LYS A 118 -23.17 -0.30 0.69
CA LYS A 118 -22.77 -0.64 2.06
C LYS A 118 -23.01 -2.11 2.42
N LYS A 119 -24.08 -2.72 1.87
CA LYS A 119 -24.44 -4.13 2.10
C LYS A 119 -23.42 -5.12 1.50
N ASN A 120 -22.67 -4.68 0.48
CA ASN A 120 -21.68 -5.48 -0.22
C ASN A 120 -20.26 -5.29 0.35
N ILE A 121 -20.11 -4.54 1.47
CA ILE A 121 -18.82 -4.26 2.08
C ILE A 121 -18.71 -4.93 3.44
N PHE A 122 -17.70 -5.79 3.59
CA PHE A 122 -17.43 -6.60 4.76
C PHE A 122 -16.19 -6.10 5.50
N LEU A 123 -16.23 -6.08 6.82
CA LEU A 123 -15.07 -5.78 7.66
C LEU A 123 -14.29 -7.09 7.85
N THR A 124 -13.18 -7.25 7.16
CA THR A 124 -12.36 -8.48 7.18
C THR A 124 -11.11 -8.36 8.05
N GLY A 125 -10.81 -7.14 8.50
CA GLY A 125 -9.50 -6.88 9.11
C GLY A 125 -8.37 -6.96 8.09
N SER A 126 -7.15 -7.20 8.58
CA SER A 126 -5.96 -7.36 7.75
C SER A 126 -5.18 -8.61 8.15
N PRO A 127 -5.36 -9.74 7.44
CA PRO A 127 -4.72 -11.02 7.76
C PRO A 127 -3.19 -10.93 7.84
N LYS A 128 -2.57 -10.01 7.11
CA LYS A 128 -1.11 -9.82 7.15
C LYS A 128 -0.56 -9.42 8.52
N PHE A 129 -1.43 -8.95 9.43
CA PHE A 129 -1.04 -8.60 10.80
C PHE A 129 -1.34 -9.69 11.82
N ASP A 130 -1.98 -10.80 11.45
CA ASP A 130 -2.33 -11.87 12.39
C ASP A 130 -1.09 -12.46 13.08
N ASN A 131 0.04 -12.55 12.36
CA ASN A 131 1.31 -12.99 12.93
C ASN A 131 1.78 -12.14 14.12
N TYR A 132 1.44 -10.85 14.17
CA TYR A 132 1.81 -9.99 15.31
C TYR A 132 1.09 -10.39 16.59
N VAL A 133 -0.12 -10.94 16.49
CA VAL A 133 -0.86 -11.47 17.64
C VAL A 133 -0.12 -12.64 18.27
N PHE A 134 0.43 -13.54 17.42
CA PHE A 134 1.23 -14.68 17.89
C PHE A 134 2.58 -14.23 18.44
N LEU A 135 3.23 -13.25 17.79
CA LEU A 135 4.53 -12.72 18.24
C LEU A 135 4.43 -12.03 19.60
N ARG A 136 3.33 -11.32 19.89
CA ARG A 136 3.11 -10.70 21.20
C ARG A 136 3.06 -11.69 22.35
N LYS A 137 2.64 -12.92 22.09
CA LYS A 137 2.59 -14.00 23.10
C LYS A 137 3.96 -14.67 23.31
N LYS A 138 4.93 -14.47 22.40
CA LYS A 138 6.26 -15.03 22.50
C LYS A 138 7.16 -14.12 23.31
N LYS A 139 7.86 -14.69 24.30
CA LYS A 139 8.95 -14.01 25.00
C LYS A 139 10.14 -13.90 24.05
N LEU A 140 10.29 -12.74 23.39
CA LEU A 140 11.39 -12.51 22.46
C LEU A 140 12.67 -12.27 23.25
N LYS A 141 13.77 -12.88 22.80
CA LYS A 141 15.11 -12.59 23.34
C LYS A 141 15.57 -11.24 22.82
N ASN A 142 16.15 -10.41 23.68
CA ASN A 142 16.81 -9.19 23.23
C ASN A 142 17.98 -9.55 22.29
N ILE A 143 17.93 -9.01 21.08
CA ILE A 143 18.99 -9.22 20.08
C ILE A 143 20.25 -8.44 20.46
N PHE A 144 20.05 -7.25 21.02
CA PHE A 144 21.14 -6.36 21.41
C PHE A 144 21.25 -6.26 22.93
N LYS A 145 22.50 -6.26 23.43
CA LYS A 145 22.80 -6.08 24.86
C LYS A 145 22.66 -4.62 25.34
N HIS A 146 22.60 -3.69 24.40
CA HIS A 146 22.51 -2.25 24.66
C HIS A 146 21.06 -1.76 24.59
N LYS A 147 20.76 -0.67 25.27
CA LYS A 147 19.56 0.12 24.97
C LYS A 147 19.70 0.69 23.56
N TYR A 148 18.66 0.68 22.78
CA TYR A 148 18.74 1.17 21.41
C TYR A 148 17.46 1.83 20.95
N VAL A 149 17.63 2.73 19.98
CA VAL A 149 16.56 3.28 19.14
C VAL A 149 16.63 2.54 17.81
N LEU A 150 15.52 2.00 17.36
CA LEU A 150 15.44 1.39 16.04
C LEU A 150 14.93 2.44 15.05
N PHE A 151 15.79 2.81 14.11
CA PHE A 151 15.46 3.74 13.04
C PHE A 151 15.26 2.97 11.74
N PHE A 152 14.02 3.05 11.20
CA PHE A 152 13.68 2.51 9.90
C PHE A 152 13.84 3.58 8.82
N GLY A 153 14.71 3.34 7.86
CA GLY A 153 14.84 4.18 6.67
C GLY A 153 13.60 4.13 5.78
N ILE A 154 13.41 5.17 4.99
CA ILE A 154 12.28 5.30 4.06
C ILE A 154 12.76 5.31 2.60
N VAL A 155 11.82 5.14 1.66
CA VAL A 155 12.14 4.97 0.22
C VAL A 155 12.70 6.25 -0.40
N GLU A 156 12.05 7.38 -0.12
CA GLU A 156 12.30 8.65 -0.81
C GLU A 156 12.03 9.85 0.09
N LEU A 157 12.44 11.03 -0.37
CA LEU A 157 12.17 12.36 0.19
C LEU A 157 12.98 12.78 1.42
N TYR A 158 13.46 11.86 2.23
CA TYR A 158 14.24 12.20 3.43
C TYR A 158 15.69 11.71 3.31
N ASN A 159 16.59 12.47 3.87
CA ASN A 159 17.98 12.11 3.97
C ASN A 159 18.21 11.31 5.27
N ASP A 160 18.06 9.99 5.18
CA ASP A 160 18.26 9.10 6.34
C ASP A 160 19.64 9.32 7.00
N ILE A 161 20.67 9.66 6.20
CA ILE A 161 22.03 9.94 6.71
C ILE A 161 22.02 11.18 7.59
N GLU A 162 21.28 12.21 7.24
CA GLU A 162 21.19 13.42 8.03
C GLU A 162 20.46 13.18 9.36
N VAL A 163 19.40 12.38 9.34
CA VAL A 163 18.71 11.96 10.56
C VAL A 163 19.63 11.16 11.47
N LEU A 164 20.39 10.21 10.90
CA LEU A 164 21.37 9.42 11.65
C LEU A 164 22.45 10.29 12.25
N ARG A 165 22.94 11.30 11.52
CA ARG A 165 23.93 12.27 12.01
C ARG A 165 23.40 13.02 13.23
N GLN A 166 22.19 13.56 13.14
CA GLN A 166 21.56 14.30 14.24
C GLN A 166 21.35 13.42 15.47
N LEU A 167 20.90 12.18 15.29
CA LEU A 167 20.73 11.21 16.37
C LEU A 167 22.07 10.83 17.03
N ASP A 168 23.12 10.62 16.22
CA ASP A 168 24.45 10.28 16.71
C ASP A 168 25.08 11.45 17.51
N GLU A 169 24.93 12.67 17.00
CA GLU A 169 25.36 13.90 17.68
C GLU A 169 24.61 14.10 19.00
N GLU A 170 23.28 13.89 19.01
CA GLU A 170 22.49 14.00 20.24
C GLU A 170 22.97 13.03 21.32
N ILE A 171 23.24 11.78 20.96
CA ILE A 171 23.80 10.80 21.90
C ILE A 171 25.18 11.21 22.38
N ASN A 172 26.04 11.71 21.49
CA ASN A 172 27.39 12.14 21.84
C ASN A 172 27.41 13.37 22.77
N ASN A 173 26.51 14.32 22.53
CA ASN A 173 26.42 15.55 23.32
C ASN A 173 25.79 15.29 24.70
N ASN A 174 24.95 14.28 24.84
CA ASN A 174 24.21 13.99 26.06
C ASN A 174 24.52 12.60 26.62
N LYS A 175 25.81 12.24 26.69
CA LYS A 175 26.29 10.91 27.14
C LYS A 175 25.82 10.52 28.54
N SER A 176 25.59 11.48 29.42
CA SER A 176 25.06 11.23 30.77
C SER A 176 23.64 10.67 30.75
N ILE A 177 22.82 11.16 29.80
CA ILE A 177 21.42 10.76 29.63
C ILE A 177 21.35 9.45 28.83
N TYR A 178 22.10 9.36 27.73
CA TYR A 178 22.04 8.26 26.76
C TYR A 178 23.17 7.22 26.97
N LYS A 179 23.58 6.98 28.22
CA LYS A 179 24.64 6.02 28.53
C LYS A 179 24.32 4.64 27.91
N ASN A 180 25.25 4.16 27.09
CA ASN A 180 25.14 2.87 26.37
C ASN A 180 23.96 2.75 25.38
N PHE A 181 23.40 3.88 24.92
CA PHE A 181 22.44 3.86 23.84
C PHE A 181 23.12 3.65 22.48
N LYS A 182 22.47 2.89 21.62
CA LYS A 182 22.87 2.71 20.22
C LYS A 182 21.69 2.99 19.29
N ILE A 183 22.02 3.33 18.06
CA ILE A 183 21.05 3.50 16.98
C ILE A 183 21.16 2.27 16.08
N VAL A 184 20.14 1.44 16.07
CA VAL A 184 20.05 0.33 15.12
C VAL A 184 19.37 0.85 13.86
N PHE A 185 20.15 0.93 12.79
CA PHE A 185 19.61 1.42 11.52
C PHE A 185 19.22 0.27 10.60
N ARG A 186 17.97 0.26 10.19
CA ARG A 186 17.46 -0.64 9.16
C ARG A 186 17.11 0.16 7.91
N PRO A 187 17.93 0.11 6.86
CA PRO A 187 17.59 0.77 5.59
C PRO A 187 16.31 0.18 4.98
N HIS A 188 15.61 0.98 4.18
CA HIS A 188 14.45 0.48 3.47
C HIS A 188 14.84 -0.65 2.50
N PRO A 189 14.05 -1.72 2.37
CA PRO A 189 14.38 -2.88 1.52
C PRO A 189 14.72 -2.54 0.06
N SER A 190 14.12 -1.47 -0.48
CA SER A 190 14.41 -0.99 -1.84
C SER A 190 15.73 -0.22 -1.95
N ARG A 191 16.42 0.05 -0.83
CA ARG A 191 17.66 0.84 -0.78
C ARG A 191 18.80 0.19 0.01
N PRO A 192 18.95 -1.14 0.04
CA PRO A 192 19.92 -1.78 0.94
C PRO A 192 21.35 -1.34 0.64
N ASN A 193 21.70 -1.19 -0.63
CA ASN A 193 23.10 -0.96 -1.05
C ASN A 193 23.57 0.49 -0.88
N ILE A 194 22.67 1.48 -0.87
CA ILE A 194 23.04 2.89 -0.76
C ILE A 194 23.60 3.20 0.62
N PHE A 195 23.07 2.55 1.67
CA PHE A 195 23.41 2.86 3.05
C PHE A 195 24.44 1.90 3.64
N LEU A 196 24.40 0.62 3.27
CA LEU A 196 25.34 -0.39 3.79
C LEU A 196 26.80 -0.14 3.40
N HIS A 197 27.04 0.53 2.28
CA HIS A 197 28.38 0.88 1.79
C HIS A 197 28.77 2.33 2.01
N SER A 198 27.91 3.13 2.64
CA SER A 198 28.20 4.54 2.87
C SER A 198 29.31 4.70 3.90
N LYS A 199 30.43 5.31 3.49
CA LYS A 199 31.51 5.73 4.42
C LYS A 199 30.98 6.60 5.56
N LYS A 200 29.92 7.39 5.30
CA LYS A 200 29.28 8.26 6.29
C LYS A 200 28.63 7.48 7.43
N ILE A 201 27.95 6.36 7.15
CA ILE A 201 27.35 5.55 8.23
C ILE A 201 28.43 4.97 9.14
N LYS A 202 29.54 4.51 8.53
CA LYS A 202 30.67 3.94 9.27
C LYS A 202 31.41 4.96 10.15
N SER A 203 31.24 6.26 9.90
CA SER A 203 31.84 7.32 10.73
C SER A 203 31.04 7.66 11.98
N PHE A 204 29.79 7.22 12.08
CA PHE A 204 28.95 7.43 13.26
C PHE A 204 29.35 6.48 14.40
N GLN A 205 29.47 7.03 15.61
CA GLN A 205 29.96 6.27 16.79
C GLN A 205 28.89 5.37 17.39
N ASN A 206 27.63 5.76 17.29
CA ASN A 206 26.53 5.09 17.96
C ASN A 206 25.60 4.33 17.01
N VAL A 207 25.86 4.35 15.69
CA VAL A 207 25.04 3.65 14.68
C VAL A 207 25.59 2.25 14.43
N ILE A 208 24.70 1.25 14.46
CA ILE A 208 24.97 -0.16 14.17
C ILE A 208 23.93 -0.73 13.19
#